data_fdfa59b72ce37899a5b6c6b4aae2c829
#
_entry.id   fdfa59b72ce37899a5b6c6b4aae2c829
#
_cell.length_a   1.000
_cell.length_b   1.000
_cell.length_c   1.000
_cell.angle_alpha   90.00
_cell.angle_beta   90.00
_cell.angle_gamma   90.00
#
_symmetry.space_group_name_H-M   'P 1'
#
loop_
_entity.id
_entity.type
_entity.pdbx_description
1 polymer ?
#
loop_
_entity_poly.entity_id
_entity_poly.type
_entity_poly.pdbx_seq_one_letter_code
_entity_poly.pdbx_strand_id
1 'polypeptide(L)'
;HWMKDFCEKRQLDIAPHGKTTMSPELYARQLEAGAWGISFANVFQASLGIRHGVQRIIIANQVYQHADLEALSVLLATYPKLRVYFLVDSVEQIDAVQKWRSSSQSNIAFTVLIELGIKGKRTGCREHSQAMALARKIKATSGLLLCGIECYEGALATCNHEHDQASVAALMGRVQQLAVACEKENLFENEEILLTAGGSAIFDLVAQHLKPQLHLPTRGILRSGCYLTHDHVQYRKMLK
;
A
#
# COMPACT_ATOMS: atom_id res chain seq x y z
N HIS A 1 4.56 19.01 10.96
CA HIS A 1 4.82 19.99 9.89
C HIS A 1 5.90 19.49 8.92
N TRP A 2 7.11 19.10 9.38
CA TRP A 2 8.20 18.69 8.49
C TRP A 2 7.82 17.64 7.43
N MET A 3 7.17 16.53 7.80
CA MET A 3 6.77 15.48 6.86
C MET A 3 5.72 15.98 5.85
N LYS A 4 4.81 16.87 6.28
CA LYS A 4 3.87 17.54 5.38
C LYS A 4 4.62 18.33 4.32
N ASP A 5 5.53 19.22 4.76
CA ASP A 5 6.33 20.07 3.87
C ASP A 5 7.20 19.22 2.91
N PHE A 6 7.72 18.08 3.40
CA PHE A 6 8.47 17.13 2.59
C PHE A 6 7.62 16.53 1.46
N CYS A 7 6.39 16.12 1.77
CA CYS A 7 5.46 15.54 0.80
C CYS A 7 4.97 16.61 -0.20
N GLU A 8 4.58 17.79 0.28
CA GLU A 8 4.09 18.88 -0.57
C GLU A 8 5.14 19.33 -1.59
N LYS A 9 6.39 19.52 -1.17
CA LYS A 9 7.50 19.88 -2.08
C LYS A 9 7.74 18.84 -3.18
N ARG A 10 7.37 17.58 -2.95
CA ARG A 10 7.51 16.48 -3.91
C ARG A 10 6.20 16.11 -4.59
N GLN A 11 5.12 16.82 -4.26
CA GLN A 11 3.77 16.54 -4.73
C GLN A 11 3.37 15.07 -4.48
N LEU A 12 3.72 14.53 -3.34
CA LEU A 12 3.36 13.20 -2.87
C LEU A 12 2.33 13.32 -1.76
N ASP A 13 1.59 12.25 -1.57
CA ASP A 13 0.71 12.06 -0.43
C ASP A 13 1.36 11.16 0.63
N ILE A 14 0.75 11.11 1.80
CA ILE A 14 1.19 10.21 2.86
C ILE A 14 -0.02 9.52 3.49
N ALA A 15 0.10 8.21 3.72
CA ALA A 15 -0.77 7.39 4.55
C ALA A 15 0.07 6.77 5.69
N PRO A 16 0.37 7.53 6.76
CA PRO A 16 1.30 7.10 7.79
C PRO A 16 0.89 5.76 8.40
N HIS A 17 1.88 4.91 8.76
CA HIS A 17 1.58 3.60 9.32
C HIS A 17 1.12 3.69 10.77
N GLY A 18 -0.18 3.56 10.98
CA GLY A 18 -0.85 3.68 12.29
C GLY A 18 -0.52 2.57 13.29
N LYS A 19 0.00 1.41 12.83
CA LYS A 19 0.42 0.31 13.72
C LYS A 19 1.45 0.73 14.78
N THR A 20 2.24 1.77 14.48
CA THR A 20 3.30 2.24 15.37
C THR A 20 2.75 2.81 16.67
N THR A 21 1.67 3.58 16.58
CA THR A 21 1.10 4.31 17.71
C THR A 21 -0.19 3.70 18.22
N MET A 22 -1.00 3.12 17.34
CA MET A 22 -2.36 2.65 17.61
C MET A 22 -3.20 3.67 18.40
N SER A 23 -3.02 4.98 18.09
CA SER A 23 -3.68 6.10 18.76
C SER A 23 -4.62 6.85 17.81
N PRO A 24 -5.93 6.77 18.03
CA PRO A 24 -6.93 7.50 17.24
C PRO A 24 -6.71 9.02 17.22
N GLU A 25 -6.25 9.60 18.34
CA GLU A 25 -5.96 11.03 18.44
C GLU A 25 -4.82 11.44 17.51
N LEU A 26 -3.81 10.59 17.35
CA LEU A 26 -2.71 10.85 16.42
C LEU A 26 -3.16 10.67 14.98
N TYR A 27 -4.06 9.72 14.68
CA TYR A 27 -4.65 9.59 13.34
C TYR A 27 -5.43 10.85 12.96
N ALA A 28 -6.27 11.37 13.86
CA ALA A 28 -7.01 12.60 13.63
C ALA A 28 -6.08 13.78 13.33
N ARG A 29 -5.04 13.99 14.14
CA ARG A 29 -4.04 15.05 13.89
C ARG A 29 -3.28 14.90 12.57
N GLN A 30 -2.99 13.66 12.15
CA GLN A 30 -2.33 13.42 10.88
C GLN A 30 -3.27 13.74 9.71
N LEU A 31 -4.55 13.35 9.79
CA LEU A 31 -5.55 13.66 8.78
C LEU A 31 -5.84 15.17 8.71
N GLU A 32 -5.96 15.85 9.84
CA GLU A 32 -6.09 17.32 9.92
C GLU A 32 -4.87 18.04 9.31
N ALA A 33 -3.68 17.46 9.45
CA ALA A 33 -2.46 17.99 8.84
C ALA A 33 -2.38 17.72 7.32
N GLY A 34 -3.35 17.01 6.74
CA GLY A 34 -3.45 16.74 5.31
C GLY A 34 -2.94 15.36 4.87
N ALA A 35 -2.81 14.38 5.79
CA ALA A 35 -2.53 13.01 5.37
C ALA A 35 -3.69 12.47 4.50
N TRP A 36 -3.36 11.80 3.41
CA TRP A 36 -4.33 11.22 2.48
C TRP A 36 -5.19 10.13 3.15
N GLY A 37 -4.61 9.38 4.05
CA GLY A 37 -5.24 8.28 4.78
C GLY A 37 -4.30 7.75 5.86
N ILE A 38 -4.61 6.57 6.40
CA ILE A 38 -3.76 5.88 7.38
C ILE A 38 -3.51 4.44 6.90
N SER A 39 -2.27 3.96 7.05
CA SER A 39 -1.93 2.56 6.78
C SER A 39 -2.01 1.72 8.05
N PHE A 40 -2.44 0.47 7.91
CA PHE A 40 -2.52 -0.51 9.01
C PHE A 40 -1.89 -1.84 8.62
N ALA A 41 -1.60 -2.69 9.59
CA ALA A 41 -0.99 -3.98 9.34
C ALA A 41 -2.03 -5.10 9.06
N ASN A 42 -3.27 -4.96 9.52
CA ASN A 42 -4.33 -5.95 9.37
C ASN A 42 -5.72 -5.33 9.51
N VAL A 43 -6.75 -6.12 9.27
CA VAL A 43 -8.15 -5.69 9.33
C VAL A 43 -8.58 -5.25 10.74
N PHE A 44 -8.08 -5.93 11.78
CA PHE A 44 -8.37 -5.55 13.16
C PHE A 44 -7.92 -4.12 13.48
N GLN A 45 -6.66 -3.79 13.15
CA GLN A 45 -6.14 -2.43 13.34
C GLN A 45 -6.88 -1.41 12.48
N ALA A 46 -7.19 -1.77 11.22
CA ALA A 46 -7.97 -0.92 10.33
C ALA A 46 -9.36 -0.64 10.89
N SER A 47 -10.04 -1.63 11.47
CA SER A 47 -11.36 -1.47 12.07
C SER A 47 -11.38 -0.45 13.21
N LEU A 48 -10.29 -0.40 14.01
CA LEU A 48 -10.14 0.64 15.03
C LEU A 48 -10.06 2.03 14.40
N GLY A 49 -9.21 2.20 13.38
CA GLY A 49 -9.11 3.48 12.66
C GLY A 49 -10.44 3.92 12.03
N ILE A 50 -11.18 2.99 11.40
CA ILE A 50 -12.48 3.25 10.77
C ILE A 50 -13.49 3.77 11.80
N ARG A 51 -13.62 3.11 12.96
CA ARG A 51 -14.51 3.52 14.06
C ARG A 51 -14.19 4.92 14.61
N HIS A 52 -12.95 5.39 14.38
CA HIS A 52 -12.49 6.73 14.77
C HIS A 52 -12.36 7.69 13.59
N GLY A 53 -13.09 7.44 12.50
CA GLY A 53 -13.26 8.40 11.40
C GLY A 53 -12.23 8.33 10.27
N VAL A 54 -11.33 7.35 10.26
CA VAL A 54 -10.41 7.17 9.12
C VAL A 54 -11.19 6.60 7.92
N GLN A 55 -11.23 7.33 6.81
CA GLN A 55 -12.02 6.97 5.63
C GLN A 55 -11.18 6.42 4.47
N ARG A 56 -9.86 6.61 4.46
CA ARG A 56 -8.95 6.07 3.46
C ARG A 56 -7.86 5.25 4.14
N ILE A 57 -7.78 3.98 3.77
CA ILE A 57 -6.95 3.01 4.46
C ILE A 57 -6.15 2.17 3.46
N ILE A 58 -4.88 1.97 3.76
CA ILE A 58 -4.05 0.94 3.14
C ILE A 58 -3.76 -0.12 4.21
N ILE A 59 -4.27 -1.33 4.03
CA ILE A 59 -3.81 -2.49 4.80
C ILE A 59 -2.55 -3.00 4.09
N ALA A 60 -1.40 -2.63 4.63
CA ALA A 60 -0.09 -2.96 4.05
C ALA A 60 0.29 -4.42 4.34
N ASN A 61 -0.60 -5.32 3.99
CA ASN A 61 -0.48 -6.77 4.11
C ASN A 61 -1.56 -7.47 3.27
N GLN A 62 -1.40 -8.78 3.08
CA GLN A 62 -2.38 -9.64 2.41
C GLN A 62 -3.60 -9.86 3.32
N VAL A 63 -4.80 -9.79 2.73
CA VAL A 63 -6.06 -10.14 3.39
C VAL A 63 -6.68 -11.32 2.66
N TYR A 64 -6.80 -12.48 3.32
CA TYR A 64 -7.32 -13.71 2.72
C TYR A 64 -8.04 -14.62 3.72
N GLN A 65 -7.94 -14.35 5.03
CA GLN A 65 -8.64 -15.13 6.04
C GLN A 65 -10.13 -14.81 5.99
N HIS A 66 -10.96 -15.85 6.10
CA HIS A 66 -12.44 -15.73 6.03
C HIS A 66 -12.98 -14.67 6.99
N ALA A 67 -12.52 -14.68 8.24
CA ALA A 67 -12.98 -13.72 9.26
C ALA A 67 -12.60 -12.27 8.94
N ASP A 68 -11.41 -12.06 8.35
CA ASP A 68 -10.96 -10.73 7.95
C ASP A 68 -11.75 -10.21 6.73
N LEU A 69 -12.00 -11.06 5.73
CA LEU A 69 -12.81 -10.70 4.56
C LEU A 69 -14.24 -10.38 4.96
N GLU A 70 -14.82 -11.16 5.86
CA GLU A 70 -16.17 -10.91 6.42
C GLU A 70 -16.22 -9.57 7.16
N ALA A 71 -15.29 -9.36 8.08
CA ALA A 71 -15.22 -8.10 8.85
C ALA A 71 -15.03 -6.89 7.92
N LEU A 72 -14.17 -7.01 6.90
CA LEU A 72 -13.93 -5.94 5.94
C LEU A 72 -15.18 -5.65 5.09
N SER A 73 -15.90 -6.68 4.67
CA SER A 73 -17.14 -6.54 3.89
C SER A 73 -18.22 -5.80 4.68
N VAL A 74 -18.40 -6.14 5.95
CA VAL A 74 -19.32 -5.46 6.86
C VAL A 74 -18.95 -3.98 7.04
N LEU A 75 -17.65 -3.70 7.22
CA LEU A 75 -17.17 -2.32 7.36
C LEU A 75 -17.43 -1.49 6.08
N LEU A 76 -17.15 -2.05 4.91
CA LEU A 76 -17.39 -1.37 3.63
C LEU A 76 -18.88 -1.12 3.37
N ALA A 77 -19.75 -2.05 3.77
CA ALA A 77 -21.20 -1.87 3.70
C ALA A 77 -21.71 -0.81 4.69
N THR A 78 -21.13 -0.75 5.89
CA THR A 78 -21.55 0.16 6.97
C THR A 78 -21.10 1.61 6.71
N TYR A 79 -19.94 1.81 6.09
CA TYR A 79 -19.34 3.14 5.88
C TYR A 79 -19.21 3.47 4.38
N PRO A 80 -20.20 4.09 3.73
CA PRO A 80 -20.21 4.30 2.25
C PRO A 80 -19.05 5.14 1.72
N LYS A 81 -18.47 6.01 2.56
CA LYS A 81 -17.31 6.85 2.19
C LYS A 81 -15.96 6.14 2.41
N LEU A 82 -15.98 4.96 3.01
CA LEU A 82 -14.77 4.20 3.30
C LEU A 82 -14.13 3.67 2.02
N ARG A 83 -12.82 3.81 1.92
CA ARG A 83 -11.98 3.23 0.87
C ARG A 83 -10.86 2.46 1.54
N VAL A 84 -10.80 1.16 1.31
CA VAL A 84 -9.76 0.28 1.87
C VAL A 84 -9.07 -0.45 0.74
N TYR A 85 -7.76 -0.33 0.70
CA TYR A 85 -6.89 -1.03 -0.23
C TYR A 85 -6.05 -2.05 0.53
N PHE A 86 -5.93 -3.27 0.04
CA PHE A 86 -5.04 -4.26 0.64
C PHE A 86 -4.16 -4.93 -0.41
N LEU A 87 -3.12 -5.62 0.04
CA LEU A 87 -2.10 -6.17 -0.85
C LEU A 87 -2.48 -7.55 -1.36
N VAL A 88 -2.11 -7.82 -2.61
CA VAL A 88 -2.24 -9.12 -3.25
C VAL A 88 -0.91 -9.48 -3.93
N ASP A 89 -0.42 -10.70 -3.70
CA ASP A 89 0.84 -11.17 -4.27
C ASP A 89 0.81 -12.63 -4.78
N SER A 90 -0.33 -13.30 -4.67
CA SER A 90 -0.45 -14.70 -5.09
C SER A 90 -1.84 -15.06 -5.65
N VAL A 91 -1.87 -16.09 -6.49
CA VAL A 91 -3.11 -16.65 -7.05
C VAL A 91 -3.94 -17.28 -5.96
N GLU A 92 -3.31 -17.95 -5.02
CA GLU A 92 -3.93 -18.61 -3.87
C GLU A 92 -4.73 -17.65 -3.02
N GLN A 93 -4.23 -16.41 -2.86
CA GLN A 93 -4.96 -15.34 -2.17
C GLN A 93 -6.24 -14.95 -2.92
N ILE A 94 -6.16 -14.79 -4.25
CA ILE A 94 -7.34 -14.50 -5.08
C ILE A 94 -8.36 -15.62 -4.97
N ASP A 95 -7.91 -16.87 -5.04
CA ASP A 95 -8.79 -18.04 -4.92
C ASP A 95 -9.46 -18.10 -3.54
N ALA A 96 -8.75 -17.73 -2.46
CA ALA A 96 -9.32 -17.63 -1.12
C ALA A 96 -10.41 -16.55 -1.04
N VAL A 97 -10.19 -15.39 -1.65
CA VAL A 97 -11.20 -14.31 -1.73
C VAL A 97 -12.42 -14.76 -2.52
N GLN A 98 -12.23 -15.42 -3.66
CA GLN A 98 -13.33 -15.96 -4.46
C GLN A 98 -14.14 -17.02 -3.70
N LYS A 99 -13.45 -17.93 -2.98
CA LYS A 99 -14.10 -18.95 -2.15
C LYS A 99 -14.96 -18.30 -1.06
N TRP A 100 -14.41 -17.31 -0.35
CA TRP A 100 -15.16 -16.56 0.64
C TRP A 100 -16.39 -15.89 0.00
N ARG A 101 -16.22 -15.18 -1.12
CA ARG A 101 -17.29 -14.48 -1.84
C ARG A 101 -18.44 -15.42 -2.22
N SER A 102 -18.12 -16.62 -2.73
CA SER A 102 -19.11 -17.63 -3.11
C SER A 102 -19.92 -18.13 -1.91
N SER A 103 -19.31 -18.20 -0.71
CA SER A 103 -19.99 -18.68 0.50
C SER A 103 -20.77 -17.59 1.23
N SER A 104 -20.29 -16.33 1.20
CA SER A 104 -20.89 -15.20 1.91
C SER A 104 -22.03 -14.51 1.14
N GLN A 105 -22.20 -14.81 -0.16
CA GLN A 105 -23.11 -14.11 -1.07
C GLN A 105 -22.93 -12.56 -1.06
N SER A 106 -21.75 -12.09 -0.69
CA SER A 106 -21.44 -10.66 -0.63
C SER A 106 -21.27 -10.07 -2.03
N ASN A 107 -21.89 -8.92 -2.27
CA ASN A 107 -21.73 -8.13 -3.49
C ASN A 107 -20.65 -7.05 -3.37
N ILE A 108 -19.98 -6.95 -2.24
CA ILE A 108 -18.91 -5.96 -2.01
C ILE A 108 -17.72 -6.26 -2.93
N ALA A 109 -17.24 -5.26 -3.63
CA ALA A 109 -15.98 -5.31 -4.35
C ALA A 109 -14.83 -4.83 -3.45
N PHE A 110 -13.72 -5.53 -3.51
CA PHE A 110 -12.50 -5.16 -2.80
C PHE A 110 -11.51 -4.48 -3.74
N THR A 111 -10.96 -3.37 -3.31
CA THR A 111 -9.90 -2.66 -4.01
C THR A 111 -8.54 -3.17 -3.55
N VAL A 112 -7.69 -3.56 -4.50
CA VAL A 112 -6.42 -4.22 -4.21
C VAL A 112 -5.24 -3.55 -4.90
N LEU A 113 -4.06 -3.72 -4.31
CA LEU A 113 -2.78 -3.31 -4.85
C LEU A 113 -1.91 -4.55 -5.03
N ILE A 114 -1.25 -4.69 -6.18
CA ILE A 114 -0.24 -5.75 -6.34
C ILE A 114 1.00 -5.38 -5.55
N GLU A 115 1.48 -6.28 -4.69
CA GLU A 115 2.75 -6.13 -4.00
C GLU A 115 3.90 -6.67 -4.82
N LEU A 116 4.89 -5.81 -5.12
CA LEU A 116 6.18 -6.23 -5.65
C LEU A 116 7.17 -6.45 -4.53
N GLY A 117 7.69 -7.65 -4.46
CA GLY A 117 8.65 -8.06 -3.45
C GLY A 117 10.09 -8.18 -3.94
N ILE A 118 10.99 -8.41 -3.00
CA ILE A 118 12.43 -8.56 -3.20
C ILE A 118 12.82 -10.00 -2.95
N LYS A 119 13.63 -10.60 -3.83
CA LYS A 119 14.07 -11.99 -3.72
C LYS A 119 14.75 -12.25 -2.37
N GLY A 120 14.32 -13.32 -1.69
CA GLY A 120 14.86 -13.69 -0.37
C GLY A 120 14.42 -12.78 0.79
N LYS A 121 13.49 -11.86 0.56
CA LYS A 121 12.94 -10.96 1.61
C LYS A 121 11.49 -11.37 1.96
N ARG A 122 10.63 -10.38 2.30
CA ARG A 122 9.25 -10.61 2.77
C ARG A 122 8.32 -11.15 1.68
N THR A 123 7.14 -10.59 1.54
CA THR A 123 6.06 -10.90 0.61
C THR A 123 6.24 -10.21 -0.75
N GLY A 124 5.32 -10.40 -1.67
CA GLY A 124 5.24 -9.73 -2.96
C GLY A 124 5.76 -10.55 -4.15
N CYS A 125 5.30 -10.22 -5.34
CA CYS A 125 5.72 -10.84 -6.60
C CYS A 125 7.21 -10.58 -6.87
N ARG A 126 7.95 -11.64 -7.21
CA ARG A 126 9.40 -11.55 -7.46
C ARG A 126 9.74 -11.22 -8.90
N GLU A 127 8.95 -11.74 -9.82
CA GLU A 127 9.16 -11.63 -11.26
C GLU A 127 8.06 -10.78 -11.91
N HIS A 128 8.43 -10.03 -12.96
CA HIS A 128 7.48 -9.20 -13.71
C HIS A 128 6.35 -10.03 -14.33
N SER A 129 6.68 -11.18 -14.90
CA SER A 129 5.70 -12.10 -15.48
C SER A 129 4.68 -12.62 -14.47
N GLN A 130 5.13 -12.91 -13.24
CA GLN A 130 4.25 -13.30 -12.13
C GLN A 130 3.27 -12.16 -11.79
N ALA A 131 3.77 -10.94 -11.63
CA ALA A 131 2.93 -9.79 -11.31
C ALA A 131 1.91 -9.48 -12.43
N MET A 132 2.31 -9.58 -13.70
CA MET A 132 1.40 -9.40 -14.84
C MET A 132 0.32 -10.49 -14.92
N ALA A 133 0.69 -11.76 -14.68
CA ALA A 133 -0.29 -12.85 -14.62
C ALA A 133 -1.30 -12.61 -13.49
N LEU A 134 -0.83 -12.14 -12.33
CA LEU A 134 -1.68 -11.80 -11.19
C LEU A 134 -2.62 -10.62 -11.52
N ALA A 135 -2.12 -9.57 -12.18
CA ALA A 135 -2.92 -8.42 -12.60
C ALA A 135 -4.07 -8.85 -13.54
N ARG A 136 -3.76 -9.69 -14.53
CA ARG A 136 -4.78 -10.24 -15.44
C ARG A 136 -5.79 -11.11 -14.70
N LYS A 137 -5.35 -11.92 -13.73
CA LYS A 137 -6.25 -12.74 -12.91
C LYS A 137 -7.14 -11.86 -12.03
N ILE A 138 -6.63 -10.80 -11.41
CA ILE A 138 -7.46 -9.85 -10.65
C ILE A 138 -8.52 -9.25 -11.57
N LYS A 139 -8.15 -8.76 -12.75
CA LYS A 139 -9.07 -8.18 -13.74
C LYS A 139 -10.18 -9.16 -14.17
N ALA A 140 -9.86 -10.43 -14.30
CA ALA A 140 -10.82 -11.49 -14.64
C ALA A 140 -11.68 -11.97 -13.45
N THR A 141 -11.39 -11.49 -12.23
CA THR A 141 -12.04 -11.97 -11.01
C THR A 141 -13.12 -10.97 -10.56
N SER A 142 -14.38 -11.35 -10.67
CA SER A 142 -15.49 -10.52 -10.18
C SER A 142 -15.33 -10.18 -8.70
N GLY A 143 -15.46 -8.89 -8.38
CA GLY A 143 -15.39 -8.38 -7.01
C GLY A 143 -13.99 -8.10 -6.50
N LEU A 144 -12.98 -8.16 -7.37
CA LEU A 144 -11.65 -7.57 -7.12
C LEU A 144 -11.42 -6.46 -8.13
N LEU A 145 -10.90 -5.33 -7.68
CA LEU A 145 -10.58 -4.16 -8.48
C LEU A 145 -9.11 -3.80 -8.30
N LEU A 146 -8.31 -3.93 -9.36
CA LEU A 146 -6.90 -3.53 -9.31
C LEU A 146 -6.79 -2.01 -9.34
N CYS A 147 -6.30 -1.42 -8.25
CA CYS A 147 -6.23 0.04 -8.08
C CYS A 147 -4.80 0.59 -8.06
N GLY A 148 -3.79 -0.27 -8.10
CA GLY A 148 -2.41 0.20 -8.08
C GLY A 148 -1.38 -0.86 -7.71
N ILE A 149 -0.19 -0.38 -7.35
CA ILE A 149 0.97 -1.21 -7.04
C ILE A 149 1.62 -0.73 -5.74
N GLU A 150 2.08 -1.68 -4.98
CA GLU A 150 2.79 -1.48 -3.71
C GLU A 150 4.15 -2.14 -3.76
N CYS A 151 5.12 -1.58 -3.02
CA CYS A 151 6.34 -2.28 -2.64
C CYS A 151 6.84 -1.83 -1.26
N TYR A 152 7.68 -2.65 -0.64
CA TYR A 152 8.32 -2.31 0.63
C TYR A 152 9.85 -2.39 0.49
N GLU A 153 10.49 -1.23 0.45
CA GLU A 153 11.93 -1.09 0.27
C GLU A 153 12.73 -1.12 1.59
N GLY A 154 12.07 -1.00 2.73
CA GLY A 154 12.77 -0.94 4.03
C GLY A 154 13.66 -2.14 4.33
N ALA A 155 13.43 -3.28 3.68
CA ALA A 155 14.30 -4.46 3.74
C ALA A 155 15.62 -4.31 2.96
N LEU A 156 15.78 -3.23 2.18
CA LEU A 156 17.00 -2.91 1.42
C LEU A 156 17.96 -2.01 2.18
N ALA A 157 17.49 -1.31 3.22
CA ALA A 157 18.30 -0.35 3.96
C ALA A 157 19.52 -1.02 4.61
N THR A 158 20.72 -0.61 4.21
CA THR A 158 22.01 -1.14 4.70
C THR A 158 22.88 -0.10 5.41
N CYS A 159 22.48 1.17 5.41
CA CYS A 159 23.26 2.32 5.84
C CYS A 159 24.44 2.67 4.90
N ASN A 160 24.47 2.10 3.72
CA ASN A 160 25.35 2.51 2.62
C ASN A 160 24.51 3.26 1.59
N HIS A 161 24.69 4.57 1.50
CA HIS A 161 23.82 5.44 0.69
C HIS A 161 23.83 5.06 -0.81
N GLU A 162 25.00 4.80 -1.38
CA GLU A 162 25.10 4.46 -2.82
C GLU A 162 24.42 3.11 -3.12
N HIS A 163 24.65 2.11 -2.27
CA HIS A 163 24.04 0.80 -2.38
C HIS A 163 22.51 0.89 -2.22
N ASP A 164 22.05 1.62 -1.20
CA ASP A 164 20.62 1.78 -0.92
C ASP A 164 19.93 2.53 -2.05
N GLN A 165 20.55 3.58 -2.59
CA GLN A 165 20.05 4.34 -3.74
C GLN A 165 19.89 3.46 -4.98
N ALA A 166 20.90 2.68 -5.34
CA ALA A 166 20.85 1.78 -6.49
C ALA A 166 19.79 0.69 -6.33
N SER A 167 19.70 0.11 -5.13
CA SER A 167 18.73 -0.95 -4.81
C SER A 167 17.28 -0.44 -4.83
N VAL A 168 17.03 0.75 -4.28
CA VAL A 168 15.72 1.41 -4.33
C VAL A 168 15.35 1.77 -5.77
N ALA A 169 16.27 2.35 -6.53
CA ALA A 169 16.03 2.70 -7.92
C ALA A 169 15.65 1.46 -8.76
N ALA A 170 16.32 0.33 -8.54
CA ALA A 170 16.01 -0.94 -9.22
C ALA A 170 14.61 -1.45 -8.85
N LEU A 171 14.23 -1.43 -7.57
CA LEU A 171 12.89 -1.83 -7.13
C LEU A 171 11.81 -0.91 -7.70
N MET A 172 12.02 0.40 -7.63
CA MET A 172 11.06 1.40 -8.13
C MET A 172 10.94 1.36 -9.66
N GLY A 173 12.03 1.03 -10.36
CA GLY A 173 12.01 0.77 -11.80
C GLY A 173 11.09 -0.42 -12.16
N ARG A 174 11.06 -1.48 -11.35
CA ARG A 174 10.11 -2.60 -11.51
C ARG A 174 8.66 -2.17 -11.26
N VAL A 175 8.42 -1.32 -10.26
CA VAL A 175 7.08 -0.74 -10.00
C VAL A 175 6.61 0.04 -11.22
N GLN A 176 7.46 0.90 -11.76
CA GLN A 176 7.15 1.70 -12.96
C GLN A 176 6.87 0.83 -14.18
N GLN A 177 7.72 -0.18 -14.44
CA GLN A 177 7.53 -1.10 -15.56
C GLN A 177 6.20 -1.85 -15.45
N LEU A 178 5.84 -2.32 -14.25
CA LEU A 178 4.57 -3.00 -14.02
C LEU A 178 3.39 -2.04 -14.21
N ALA A 179 3.48 -0.81 -13.71
CA ALA A 179 2.42 0.19 -13.86
C ALA A 179 2.13 0.49 -15.34
N VAL A 180 3.18 0.74 -16.14
CA VAL A 180 3.07 0.98 -17.58
C VAL A 180 2.47 -0.23 -18.30
N ALA A 181 2.89 -1.45 -17.94
CA ALA A 181 2.36 -2.66 -18.57
C ALA A 181 0.89 -2.89 -18.23
N CYS A 182 0.49 -2.68 -16.96
CA CYS A 182 -0.90 -2.78 -16.54
C CYS A 182 -1.79 -1.71 -17.19
N GLU A 183 -1.31 -0.48 -17.32
CA GLU A 183 -2.02 0.58 -18.02
C GLU A 183 -2.24 0.23 -19.51
N LYS A 184 -1.19 -0.22 -20.19
CA LYS A 184 -1.25 -0.62 -21.62
C LYS A 184 -2.27 -1.73 -21.88
N GLU A 185 -2.45 -2.65 -20.93
CA GLU A 185 -3.43 -3.74 -21.02
C GLU A 185 -4.79 -3.39 -20.39
N ASN A 186 -5.02 -2.15 -19.97
CA ASN A 186 -6.26 -1.68 -19.32
C ASN A 186 -6.67 -2.55 -18.11
N LEU A 187 -5.69 -2.92 -17.27
CA LEU A 187 -5.92 -3.79 -16.12
C LEU A 187 -6.37 -3.03 -14.87
N PHE A 188 -6.08 -1.74 -14.77
CA PHE A 188 -6.55 -0.92 -13.65
C PHE A 188 -8.05 -0.65 -13.76
N GLU A 189 -8.71 -0.61 -12.59
CA GLU A 189 -10.14 -0.43 -12.44
C GLU A 189 -10.49 0.72 -11.49
N ASN A 190 -9.64 1.71 -11.44
CA ASN A 190 -9.81 2.93 -10.66
C ASN A 190 -9.51 4.15 -11.55
N GLU A 191 -10.15 5.28 -11.27
CA GLU A 191 -9.90 6.54 -11.97
C GLU A 191 -8.50 7.10 -11.71
N GLU A 192 -7.89 6.74 -10.58
CA GLU A 192 -6.56 7.14 -10.16
C GLU A 192 -5.75 5.92 -9.72
N ILE A 193 -4.56 5.76 -10.27
CA ILE A 193 -3.66 4.66 -9.91
C ILE A 193 -2.88 5.02 -8.66
N LEU A 194 -2.89 4.14 -7.66
CA LEU A 194 -2.12 4.30 -6.43
C LEU A 194 -0.77 3.60 -6.56
N LEU A 195 0.32 4.35 -6.41
CA LEU A 195 1.66 3.80 -6.25
C LEU A 195 2.12 4.10 -4.83
N THR A 196 2.41 3.08 -4.06
CA THR A 196 2.72 3.26 -2.66
C THR A 196 3.94 2.46 -2.21
N ALA A 197 4.80 3.13 -1.47
CA ALA A 197 6.03 2.61 -0.89
C ALA A 197 6.45 3.52 0.28
N GLY A 198 7.66 3.39 0.78
CA GLY A 198 8.22 4.31 1.75
C GLY A 198 8.10 3.81 3.18
N GLY A 199 8.95 2.85 3.54
CA GLY A 199 9.27 2.56 4.93
C GLY A 199 9.98 3.76 5.58
N SER A 200 10.13 3.74 6.89
CA SER A 200 10.65 4.91 7.61
C SER A 200 12.16 5.12 7.47
N ALA A 201 12.92 4.14 6.97
CA ALA A 201 14.38 4.21 6.94
C ALA A 201 14.95 5.03 5.76
N ILE A 202 14.41 4.81 4.56
CA ILE A 202 14.95 5.34 3.29
C ILE A 202 13.83 5.87 2.37
N PHE A 203 12.76 6.43 2.96
CA PHE A 203 11.61 6.96 2.22
C PHE A 203 11.96 8.14 1.30
N ASP A 204 13.01 8.87 1.61
CA ASP A 204 13.53 9.98 0.80
C ASP A 204 14.05 9.51 -0.56
N LEU A 205 14.68 8.33 -0.62
CA LEU A 205 15.10 7.69 -1.87
C LEU A 205 13.88 7.24 -2.69
N VAL A 206 12.89 6.64 -2.03
CA VAL A 206 11.64 6.21 -2.68
C VAL A 206 10.86 7.38 -3.25
N ALA A 207 10.80 8.50 -2.53
CA ALA A 207 10.04 9.69 -2.90
C ALA A 207 10.44 10.26 -4.28
N GLN A 208 11.65 9.98 -4.76
CA GLN A 208 12.13 10.40 -6.08
C GLN A 208 11.47 9.63 -7.22
N HIS A 209 10.88 8.46 -6.95
CA HIS A 209 10.41 7.51 -7.96
C HIS A 209 8.90 7.21 -7.91
N LEU A 210 8.15 7.76 -6.95
CA LEU A 210 6.72 7.46 -6.79
C LEU A 210 5.79 8.15 -7.79
N LYS A 211 6.33 8.82 -8.80
CA LYS A 211 5.56 9.49 -9.85
C LYS A 211 6.02 9.04 -11.24
N PRO A 212 5.67 7.83 -11.68
CA PRO A 212 5.90 7.44 -13.07
C PRO A 212 5.01 8.28 -13.99
N GLN A 213 5.45 8.46 -15.23
CA GLN A 213 4.63 9.06 -16.27
C GLN A 213 3.67 7.99 -16.82
N LEU A 214 2.42 8.08 -16.44
CA LEU A 214 1.31 7.29 -16.96
C LEU A 214 0.30 8.23 -17.61
N HIS A 215 -0.57 7.70 -18.49
CA HIS A 215 -1.68 8.45 -19.06
C HIS A 215 -2.81 8.65 -18.04
N LEU A 216 -3.05 7.62 -17.20
CA LEU A 216 -4.02 7.70 -16.11
C LEU A 216 -3.48 8.55 -14.95
N PRO A 217 -4.36 9.30 -14.26
CA PRO A 217 -3.97 10.01 -13.05
C PRO A 217 -3.30 9.06 -12.05
N THR A 218 -2.16 9.47 -11.50
CA THR A 218 -1.38 8.64 -10.60
C THR A 218 -1.08 9.37 -9.31
N ARG A 219 -1.28 8.69 -8.19
CA ARG A 219 -1.01 9.17 -6.85
C ARG A 219 0.13 8.41 -6.21
N GLY A 220 1.22 9.10 -5.91
CA GLY A 220 2.33 8.57 -5.13
C GLY A 220 2.07 8.74 -3.63
N ILE A 221 2.07 7.63 -2.87
CA ILE A 221 1.74 7.64 -1.44
C ILE A 221 2.89 7.04 -0.63
N LEU A 222 3.45 7.83 0.29
CA LEU A 222 4.38 7.33 1.30
C LEU A 222 3.61 6.71 2.48
N ARG A 223 4.22 5.71 3.14
CA ARG A 223 3.61 5.03 4.31
C ARG A 223 4.41 5.15 5.60
N SER A 224 5.47 5.96 5.59
CA SER A 224 6.32 6.17 6.76
C SER A 224 5.51 6.58 7.98
N GLY A 225 5.69 5.90 9.10
CA GLY A 225 4.96 6.17 10.35
C GLY A 225 5.85 6.52 11.54
N CYS A 226 7.12 6.05 11.55
CA CYS A 226 8.01 6.26 12.69
C CYS A 226 8.51 7.71 12.85
N TYR A 227 8.26 8.59 11.90
CA TYR A 227 8.62 10.01 12.02
C TYR A 227 7.94 10.71 13.21
N LEU A 228 6.82 10.16 13.71
CA LEU A 228 6.10 10.70 14.87
C LEU A 228 6.79 10.36 16.20
N THR A 229 7.27 9.13 16.33
CA THR A 229 7.66 8.56 17.62
C THR A 229 9.15 8.25 17.72
N HIS A 230 9.84 8.24 16.57
CA HIS A 230 11.22 7.79 16.43
C HIS A 230 11.43 6.31 16.84
N ASP A 231 12.46 5.67 16.28
CA ASP A 231 12.93 4.34 16.65
C ASP A 231 14.34 4.47 17.22
N HIS A 232 14.48 4.29 18.53
CA HIS A 232 15.75 4.46 19.25
C HIS A 232 16.74 3.31 19.04
N VAL A 233 16.31 2.20 18.49
CA VAL A 233 17.15 1.00 18.32
C VAL A 233 17.65 0.89 16.89
N GLN A 234 16.74 0.66 15.94
CA GLN A 234 17.09 0.35 14.57
C GLN A 234 17.47 1.60 13.77
N TYR A 235 16.61 2.62 13.76
CA TYR A 235 16.86 3.83 12.95
C TYR A 235 17.96 4.71 13.51
N ARG A 236 18.18 4.71 14.82
CA ARG A 236 19.34 5.39 15.42
C ARG A 236 20.67 4.87 14.90
N LYS A 237 20.75 3.58 14.54
CA LYS A 237 21.95 2.98 13.95
C LYS A 237 22.14 3.39 12.49
N MET A 238 21.06 3.75 11.79
CA MET A 238 21.06 4.16 10.38
C MET A 238 21.37 5.65 10.20
N LEU A 239 21.27 6.46 11.26
CA LEU A 239 21.55 7.90 11.25
C LEU A 239 23.02 8.25 11.55
N LYS A 240 23.89 7.26 11.70
CA LYS A 240 25.33 7.43 11.90
C LYS A 240 26.08 7.27 10.59
#